data_1258e18f91c7438bd2974a054f83bfd5
#
_entry.id   1258e18f91c7438bd2974a054f83bfd5
#
_cell.length_a   1.000
_cell.length_b   1.000
_cell.length_c   1.000
_cell.angle_alpha   90.00
_cell.angle_beta   90.00
_cell.angle_gamma   90.00
#
_symmetry.space_group_name_H-M   'P 1'
#
loop_
_entity.id
_entity.type
_entity.pdbx_description
1 polymer ?
#
loop_
_entity_poly.entity_id
_entity_poly.type
_entity_poly.pdbx_seq_one_letter_code
_entity_poly.pdbx_strand_id
1 'polypeptide(L)'
;DDSETWKFVGNLPLTQFYKVAVNNAKPFYPIFGGPQDNGSAGGPSATDEIEGIANKHWYKTLFADGHQSATDPVYNNIVYAETQQGGLYRIDLTSGEKVSIQPQASDGEPHERFNWDAPILVSPHKPSRLYFASYRVWKSENRGDEWIPISGDLTRNENRIELPIMGRKQGWNNAWDVGAMSNYN
;
A
#
# COMPACT_ATOMS: atom_id res chain seq x y z
N ASP A 1 21.27 3.63 34.48
CA ASP A 1 21.80 2.23 34.49
C ASP A 1 22.67 1.93 33.25
N ASP A 2 22.94 2.97 32.42
CA ASP A 2 23.81 2.90 31.23
C ASP A 2 23.50 1.72 30.29
N SER A 3 22.23 1.39 30.16
CA SER A 3 21.72 0.25 29.37
C SER A 3 22.06 -1.14 29.94
N GLU A 4 22.33 -1.23 31.21
CA GLU A 4 22.54 -2.55 31.90
C GLU A 4 21.24 -3.33 32.05
N THR A 5 20.09 -2.62 32.09
CA THR A 5 18.78 -3.27 32.19
C THR A 5 17.83 -2.76 31.10
N TRP A 6 17.01 -3.66 30.57
CA TRP A 6 16.00 -3.37 29.58
C TRP A 6 14.65 -3.91 29.99
N LYS A 7 13.61 -3.08 29.87
CA LYS A 7 12.23 -3.49 30.10
C LYS A 7 11.44 -3.28 28.80
N PHE A 8 10.88 -4.36 28.27
CA PHE A 8 9.94 -4.26 27.18
C PHE A 8 8.58 -3.73 27.69
N VAL A 9 8.08 -2.66 27.07
CA VAL A 9 6.79 -2.06 27.37
C VAL A 9 5.83 -2.38 26.21
N GLY A 10 5.14 -3.51 26.33
CA GLY A 10 4.29 -4.06 25.27
C GLY A 10 2.91 -3.41 25.10
N ASN A 11 2.55 -2.49 25.98
CA ASN A 11 1.24 -1.84 25.99
C ASN A 11 1.26 -0.37 25.49
N LEU A 12 2.32 0.06 24.84
CA LEU A 12 2.35 1.36 24.20
C LEU A 12 1.46 1.33 22.95
N PRO A 13 0.46 2.23 22.83
CA PRO A 13 -0.44 2.28 21.69
C PRO A 13 0.21 3.03 20.53
N LEU A 14 1.32 2.50 20.02
CA LEU A 14 2.10 3.10 18.96
C LEU A 14 2.11 2.19 17.74
N THR A 15 2.07 2.79 16.56
CA THR A 15 2.34 2.13 15.29
C THR A 15 3.04 3.10 14.34
N GLN A 16 3.74 2.56 13.36
CA GLN A 16 4.41 3.33 12.34
C GLN A 16 3.73 3.10 10.99
N PHE A 17 3.07 4.12 10.48
CA PHE A 17 2.49 4.09 9.15
C PHE A 17 3.52 4.45 8.09
N TYR A 18 3.52 3.74 6.96
CA TYR A 18 4.29 4.14 5.78
C TYR A 18 3.72 5.42 5.17
N LYS A 19 2.41 5.45 4.95
CA LYS A 19 1.68 6.59 4.38
C LYS A 19 0.29 6.66 4.99
N VAL A 20 -0.33 7.83 4.90
CA VAL A 20 -1.65 8.11 5.45
C VAL A 20 -2.54 8.74 4.38
N ALA A 21 -3.79 8.34 4.34
CA ALA A 21 -4.84 8.94 3.52
C ALA A 21 -6.04 9.30 4.38
N VAL A 22 -6.83 10.25 3.91
CA VAL A 22 -8.10 10.66 4.51
C VAL A 22 -9.17 10.72 3.43
N ASN A 23 -10.45 10.53 3.81
CA ASN A 23 -11.56 10.76 2.90
C ASN A 23 -12.29 12.08 3.20
N ASN A 24 -13.41 12.32 2.51
CA ASN A 24 -14.20 13.56 2.61
C ASN A 24 -15.44 13.43 3.51
N ALA A 25 -15.54 12.37 4.34
CA ALA A 25 -16.68 12.16 5.21
C ALA A 25 -16.80 13.27 6.26
N LYS A 26 -18.03 13.61 6.61
CA LYS A 26 -18.37 14.61 7.65
C LYS A 26 -19.28 13.97 8.68
N PRO A 27 -19.25 14.44 9.92
CA PRO A 27 -18.43 15.54 10.48
C PRO A 27 -16.98 15.14 10.73
N PHE A 28 -16.67 13.86 10.92
CA PHE A 28 -15.34 13.34 11.21
C PHE A 28 -14.89 12.45 10.06
N TYR A 29 -13.87 12.88 9.35
CA TYR A 29 -13.27 12.07 8.29
C TYR A 29 -12.48 10.89 8.89
N PRO A 30 -12.56 9.69 8.34
CA PRO A 30 -11.67 8.60 8.70
C PRO A 30 -10.27 8.80 8.13
N ILE A 31 -9.30 8.23 8.85
CA ILE A 31 -7.90 8.17 8.49
C ILE A 31 -7.58 6.72 8.13
N PHE A 32 -6.84 6.52 7.05
CA PHE A 32 -6.40 5.21 6.57
C PHE A 32 -4.90 5.18 6.42
N GLY A 33 -4.29 4.03 6.71
CA GLY A 33 -2.86 3.85 6.52
C GLY A 33 -2.45 2.41 6.74
N GLY A 34 -1.24 2.08 6.32
CA GLY A 34 -0.67 0.75 6.42
C GLY A 34 0.69 0.76 7.10
N PRO A 35 0.84 0.11 8.26
CA PRO A 35 2.13 -0.21 8.84
C PRO A 35 2.65 -1.54 8.32
N GLN A 36 3.96 -1.73 8.38
CA GLN A 36 4.58 -3.02 8.10
C GLN A 36 4.09 -4.10 9.09
N ASP A 37 3.94 -5.34 8.63
CA ASP A 37 3.56 -6.54 9.37
C ASP A 37 2.18 -6.51 10.03
N ASN A 38 1.44 -5.40 9.95
CA ASN A 38 0.18 -5.23 10.66
C ASN A 38 -1.03 -4.96 9.77
N GLY A 39 -0.88 -5.10 8.46
CA GLY A 39 -1.94 -4.81 7.49
C GLY A 39 -2.26 -3.32 7.39
N SER A 40 -3.31 -3.00 6.67
CA SER A 40 -3.84 -1.63 6.62
C SER A 40 -5.01 -1.46 7.56
N ALA A 41 -5.16 -0.27 8.12
CA ALA A 41 -6.20 0.04 9.08
C ALA A 41 -6.90 1.37 8.75
N GLY A 42 -8.14 1.50 9.20
CA GLY A 42 -8.90 2.72 9.20
C GLY A 42 -9.40 3.07 10.61
N GLY A 43 -9.53 4.35 10.88
CA GLY A 43 -10.05 4.85 12.15
C GLY A 43 -10.52 6.30 12.03
N PRO A 44 -11.29 6.82 12.99
CA PRO A 44 -11.81 8.17 12.95
C PRO A 44 -10.75 9.22 13.22
N SER A 45 -10.91 10.42 12.67
CA SER A 45 -10.07 11.58 13.01
C SER A 45 -10.46 12.25 14.33
N ALA A 46 -11.69 12.02 14.79
CA ALA A 46 -12.23 12.53 16.05
C ALA A 46 -13.36 11.63 16.54
N THR A 47 -13.74 11.77 17.80
CA THR A 47 -14.86 11.10 18.43
C THR A 47 -15.54 12.06 19.42
N ASP A 48 -16.79 11.85 19.70
CA ASP A 48 -17.55 12.52 20.75
C ASP A 48 -17.48 11.76 22.12
N GLU A 49 -16.78 10.63 22.16
CA GLU A 49 -16.53 9.95 23.43
C GLU A 49 -15.58 10.74 24.33
N ILE A 50 -15.92 10.87 25.60
CA ILE A 50 -15.15 11.63 26.61
C ILE A 50 -13.71 11.11 26.73
N GLU A 51 -13.51 9.80 26.56
CA GLU A 51 -12.20 9.14 26.67
C GLU A 51 -11.36 9.28 25.39
N GLY A 52 -11.93 9.86 24.33
CA GLY A 52 -11.24 10.04 23.05
C GLY A 52 -11.18 8.78 22.21
N ILE A 53 -10.32 8.80 21.20
CA ILE A 53 -10.13 7.69 20.26
C ILE A 53 -9.39 6.55 20.99
N ALA A 54 -10.00 5.36 20.96
CA ALA A 54 -9.46 4.13 21.54
C ALA A 54 -9.27 3.05 20.47
N ASN A 55 -8.61 1.95 20.81
CA ASN A 55 -8.36 0.83 19.88
C ASN A 55 -9.64 0.24 19.26
N LYS A 56 -10.77 0.28 19.99
CA LYS A 56 -12.07 -0.19 19.47
C LYS A 56 -12.58 0.59 18.24
N HIS A 57 -12.06 1.78 17.99
CA HIS A 57 -12.45 2.62 16.87
C HIS A 57 -11.66 2.30 15.59
N TRP A 58 -10.60 1.52 15.71
CA TRP A 58 -9.77 1.12 14.58
C TRP A 58 -10.20 -0.25 14.06
N TYR A 59 -10.22 -0.39 12.75
CA TYR A 59 -10.57 -1.63 12.06
C TYR A 59 -9.58 -1.93 10.94
N LYS A 60 -9.38 -3.21 10.65
CA LYS A 60 -8.50 -3.64 9.57
C LYS A 60 -9.21 -3.52 8.22
N THR A 61 -8.58 -2.81 7.30
CA THR A 61 -9.04 -2.70 5.92
C THR A 61 -8.43 -3.79 5.03
N LEU A 62 -7.13 -4.08 5.19
CA LEU A 62 -6.42 -5.08 4.39
C LEU A 62 -5.42 -5.85 5.27
N PHE A 63 -5.03 -7.02 4.79
CA PHE A 63 -4.04 -7.92 5.41
C PHE A 63 -2.60 -7.65 4.93
N ALA A 64 -1.66 -8.52 5.32
CA ALA A 64 -0.23 -8.52 4.96
C ALA A 64 0.52 -7.25 5.45
N ASP A 65 1.62 -6.88 4.79
CA ASP A 65 2.25 -5.58 5.03
C ASP A 65 1.36 -4.48 4.44
N GLY A 66 0.92 -3.58 5.28
CA GLY A 66 0.17 -2.43 4.82
C GLY A 66 1.10 -1.38 4.24
N HIS A 67 0.68 -0.76 3.15
CA HIS A 67 1.41 0.29 2.47
C HIS A 67 0.55 1.54 2.27
N GLN A 68 0.55 2.09 1.08
CA GLN A 68 -0.27 3.24 0.78
C GLN A 68 -1.75 2.86 0.77
N SER A 69 -2.57 3.70 1.39
CA SER A 69 -4.01 3.72 1.16
C SER A 69 -4.38 4.95 0.33
N ALA A 70 -5.49 4.87 -0.40
CA ALA A 70 -6.11 5.98 -1.09
C ALA A 70 -7.63 5.88 -0.94
N THR A 71 -8.35 6.98 -1.11
CA THR A 71 -9.79 7.04 -0.91
C THR A 71 -10.48 7.57 -2.15
N ASP A 72 -11.68 7.06 -2.43
CA ASP A 72 -12.53 7.64 -3.47
C ASP A 72 -13.07 8.99 -2.98
N PRO A 73 -12.88 10.09 -3.71
CA PRO A 73 -13.31 11.41 -3.25
C PRO A 73 -14.82 11.63 -3.27
N VAL A 74 -15.59 10.73 -3.90
CA VAL A 74 -17.06 10.78 -4.00
C VAL A 74 -17.73 9.74 -3.12
N TYR A 75 -17.23 8.51 -3.13
CA TYR A 75 -17.78 7.40 -2.36
C TYR A 75 -16.94 7.16 -1.11
N ASN A 76 -17.35 7.72 0.01
CA ASN A 76 -16.61 7.63 1.27
C ASN A 76 -16.43 6.20 1.82
N ASN A 77 -17.19 5.25 1.32
CA ASN A 77 -17.08 3.83 1.64
C ASN A 77 -16.07 3.09 0.77
N ILE A 78 -15.54 3.69 -0.29
CA ILE A 78 -14.55 3.05 -1.16
C ILE A 78 -13.14 3.49 -0.78
N VAL A 79 -12.34 2.49 -0.44
CA VAL A 79 -10.93 2.65 -0.07
C VAL A 79 -10.08 1.73 -0.94
N TYR A 80 -8.95 2.24 -1.37
CA TYR A 80 -7.89 1.47 -2.03
C TYR A 80 -6.79 1.23 -1.01
N ALA A 81 -6.29 0.01 -0.93
CA ALA A 81 -5.19 -0.33 -0.03
C ALA A 81 -4.24 -1.32 -0.70
N GLU A 82 -2.99 -1.23 -0.31
CA GLU A 82 -1.92 -2.02 -0.90
C GLU A 82 -1.35 -3.03 0.10
N THR A 83 -0.87 -4.13 -0.45
CA THR A 83 0.12 -5.01 0.16
C THR A 83 1.44 -4.88 -0.58
N GLN A 84 2.49 -5.49 -0.06
CA GLN A 84 3.80 -5.52 -0.71
C GLN A 84 3.72 -6.03 -2.15
N GLN A 85 4.68 -5.58 -2.97
CA GLN A 85 4.85 -5.99 -4.38
C GLN A 85 3.64 -5.67 -5.26
N GLY A 86 3.00 -4.55 -5.00
CA GLY A 86 1.92 -4.02 -5.84
C GLY A 86 0.58 -4.72 -5.67
N GLY A 87 0.41 -5.55 -4.65
CA GLY A 87 -0.92 -6.08 -4.33
C GLY A 87 -1.88 -4.94 -4.05
N LEU A 88 -2.83 -4.70 -4.94
CA LEU A 88 -3.77 -3.58 -4.87
C LEU A 88 -5.20 -4.08 -4.75
N TYR A 89 -5.94 -3.53 -3.79
CA TYR A 89 -7.32 -3.91 -3.51
C TYR A 89 -8.23 -2.69 -3.46
N ARG A 90 -9.42 -2.81 -4.06
CA ARG A 90 -10.55 -1.93 -3.82
C ARG A 90 -11.43 -2.57 -2.76
N ILE A 91 -11.78 -1.78 -1.74
CA ILE A 91 -12.50 -2.23 -0.55
C ILE A 91 -13.75 -1.38 -0.40
N ASP A 92 -14.90 -2.03 -0.30
CA ASP A 92 -16.15 -1.38 0.11
C ASP A 92 -16.34 -1.59 1.62
N LEU A 93 -16.22 -0.52 2.38
CA LEU A 93 -16.37 -0.54 3.84
C LEU A 93 -17.80 -0.88 4.30
N THR A 94 -18.80 -0.69 3.45
CA THR A 94 -20.20 -0.98 3.79
C THR A 94 -20.52 -2.47 3.70
N SER A 95 -20.08 -3.11 2.62
CA SER A 95 -20.29 -4.56 2.41
C SER A 95 -19.17 -5.41 3.00
N GLY A 96 -17.99 -4.84 3.21
CA GLY A 96 -16.76 -5.56 3.55
C GLY A 96 -16.12 -6.27 2.37
N GLU A 97 -16.63 -6.08 1.16
CA GLU A 97 -16.07 -6.67 -0.05
C GLU A 97 -14.67 -6.14 -0.34
N LYS A 98 -13.78 -7.04 -0.76
CA LYS A 98 -12.39 -6.73 -1.13
C LYS A 98 -12.09 -7.37 -2.48
N VAL A 99 -11.91 -6.55 -3.48
CA VAL A 99 -11.62 -6.98 -4.85
C VAL A 99 -10.16 -6.68 -5.16
N SER A 100 -9.41 -7.70 -5.59
CA SER A 100 -8.06 -7.49 -6.12
C SER A 100 -8.17 -6.79 -7.48
N ILE A 101 -7.52 -5.64 -7.58
CA ILE A 101 -7.53 -4.79 -8.79
C ILE A 101 -6.11 -4.52 -9.30
N GLN A 102 -5.13 -5.30 -8.88
CA GLN A 102 -3.75 -5.15 -9.35
C GLN A 102 -3.69 -5.32 -10.89
N PRO A 103 -3.10 -4.37 -11.64
CA PRO A 103 -2.90 -4.55 -13.07
C PRO A 103 -1.99 -5.74 -13.36
N GLN A 104 -2.31 -6.47 -14.42
CA GLN A 104 -1.59 -7.65 -14.84
C GLN A 104 -1.02 -7.45 -16.26
N ALA A 105 0.14 -8.05 -16.52
CA ALA A 105 0.69 -8.13 -17.86
C ALA A 105 -0.29 -8.90 -18.78
N SER A 106 -0.31 -8.52 -20.06
CA SER A 106 -1.04 -9.27 -21.07
C SER A 106 -0.39 -10.63 -21.33
N ASP A 107 -1.16 -11.58 -21.89
CA ASP A 107 -0.63 -12.87 -22.27
C ASP A 107 0.58 -12.75 -23.20
N GLY A 108 1.68 -13.39 -22.81
CA GLY A 108 2.94 -13.35 -23.55
C GLY A 108 3.87 -12.19 -23.21
N GLU A 109 3.42 -11.22 -22.40
CA GLU A 109 4.30 -10.17 -21.85
C GLU A 109 5.04 -10.67 -20.59
N PRO A 110 6.22 -10.10 -20.26
CA PRO A 110 6.88 -10.34 -18.99
C PRO A 110 5.99 -9.96 -17.81
N HIS A 111 6.11 -10.67 -16.71
CA HIS A 111 5.40 -10.32 -15.48
C HIS A 111 5.68 -8.90 -15.04
N GLU A 112 4.67 -8.24 -14.49
CA GLU A 112 4.80 -6.91 -13.91
C GLU A 112 5.79 -6.93 -12.75
N ARG A 113 6.70 -5.97 -12.76
CA ARG A 113 7.68 -5.74 -11.69
C ARG A 113 7.21 -4.58 -10.84
N PHE A 114 6.82 -4.87 -9.61
CA PHE A 114 6.42 -3.86 -8.64
C PHE A 114 7.51 -3.62 -7.60
N ASN A 115 7.60 -2.41 -7.11
CA ASN A 115 8.34 -2.12 -5.91
C ASN A 115 7.62 -2.72 -4.69
N TRP A 116 8.31 -2.80 -3.57
CA TRP A 116 7.74 -3.17 -2.28
C TRP A 116 6.55 -2.28 -1.92
N ASP A 117 6.68 -0.99 -2.10
CA ASP A 117 5.69 0.06 -1.88
C ASP A 117 5.38 0.75 -3.23
N ALA A 118 4.39 0.27 -3.94
CA ALA A 118 3.98 0.79 -5.24
C ALA A 118 3.06 2.01 -5.07
N PRO A 119 3.22 3.09 -5.87
CA PRO A 119 2.41 4.29 -5.69
C PRO A 119 1.04 4.17 -6.36
N ILE A 120 -0.02 4.53 -5.62
CA ILE A 120 -1.36 4.73 -6.15
C ILE A 120 -1.77 6.20 -6.07
N LEU A 121 -2.45 6.69 -7.11
CA LEU A 121 -3.05 8.02 -7.16
C LEU A 121 -4.48 7.94 -7.67
N VAL A 122 -5.43 8.46 -6.90
CA VAL A 122 -6.79 8.74 -7.36
C VAL A 122 -6.82 10.11 -8.00
N SER A 123 -7.33 10.22 -9.23
CA SER A 123 -7.36 11.49 -9.96
C SER A 123 -8.28 12.51 -9.25
N PRO A 124 -7.80 13.73 -8.95
CA PRO A 124 -8.65 14.77 -8.40
C PRO A 124 -9.67 15.32 -9.43
N HIS A 125 -9.45 15.07 -10.72
CA HIS A 125 -10.31 15.58 -11.80
C HIS A 125 -11.40 14.59 -12.23
N LYS A 126 -11.16 13.28 -12.03
CA LYS A 126 -12.11 12.21 -12.34
C LYS A 126 -12.00 11.13 -11.27
N PRO A 127 -12.91 11.07 -10.31
CA PRO A 127 -12.85 10.16 -9.15
C PRO A 127 -12.74 8.68 -9.49
N SER A 128 -13.30 8.25 -10.64
CA SER A 128 -13.18 6.87 -11.11
C SER A 128 -11.83 6.54 -11.75
N ARG A 129 -10.97 7.55 -11.96
CA ARG A 129 -9.66 7.37 -12.59
C ARG A 129 -8.59 7.12 -11.54
N LEU A 130 -7.87 6.03 -11.72
CA LEU A 130 -6.71 5.66 -10.93
C LEU A 130 -5.46 5.64 -11.79
N TYR A 131 -4.34 5.95 -11.15
CA TYR A 131 -3.00 5.67 -11.66
C TYR A 131 -2.29 4.77 -10.68
N PHE A 132 -1.59 3.77 -11.18
CA PHE A 132 -0.80 2.85 -10.38
C PHE A 132 0.51 2.55 -11.10
N ALA A 133 1.61 2.37 -10.38
CA ALA A 133 2.88 2.16 -11.04
C ALA A 133 3.56 0.87 -10.60
N SER A 134 3.97 0.12 -11.61
CA SER A 134 4.97 -0.94 -11.60
C SER A 134 6.27 -0.39 -12.20
N TYR A 135 7.00 -1.15 -13.00
CA TYR A 135 8.05 -0.63 -13.86
C TYR A 135 7.51 0.33 -14.94
N ARG A 136 6.19 0.34 -15.15
CA ARG A 136 5.46 1.25 -16.03
C ARG A 136 4.24 1.86 -15.31
N VAL A 137 3.67 2.92 -15.84
CA VAL A 137 2.48 3.55 -15.28
C VAL A 137 1.23 2.95 -15.92
N TRP A 138 0.29 2.57 -15.10
CA TRP A 138 -1.03 2.09 -15.45
C TRP A 138 -2.09 3.14 -15.16
N LYS A 139 -3.12 3.19 -16.00
CA LYS A 139 -4.29 4.05 -15.82
C LYS A 139 -5.56 3.20 -15.91
N SER A 140 -6.44 3.38 -14.94
CA SER A 140 -7.82 2.88 -14.97
C SER A 140 -8.79 4.04 -15.07
N GLU A 141 -9.91 3.86 -15.79
CA GLU A 141 -11.01 4.84 -15.88
C GLU A 141 -12.23 4.42 -15.06
N ASN A 142 -12.22 3.22 -14.48
CA ASN A 142 -13.36 2.55 -13.84
C ASN A 142 -13.02 1.92 -12.48
N ARG A 143 -12.24 2.64 -11.65
CA ARG A 143 -11.88 2.23 -10.27
C ARG A 143 -11.08 0.94 -10.19
N GLY A 144 -10.30 0.63 -11.22
CA GLY A 144 -9.42 -0.54 -11.24
C GLY A 144 -10.03 -1.80 -11.84
N ASP A 145 -11.25 -1.74 -12.41
CA ASP A 145 -11.83 -2.90 -13.11
C ASP A 145 -11.06 -3.24 -14.39
N GLU A 146 -10.54 -2.21 -15.05
CA GLU A 146 -9.71 -2.35 -16.25
C GLU A 146 -8.51 -1.40 -16.18
N TRP A 147 -7.38 -1.85 -16.71
CA TRP A 147 -6.14 -1.09 -16.74
C TRP A 147 -5.54 -1.02 -18.13
N ILE A 148 -5.02 0.13 -18.47
CA ILE A 148 -4.20 0.35 -19.68
C ILE A 148 -2.84 0.90 -19.30
N PRO A 149 -1.73 0.36 -19.83
CA PRO A 149 -0.42 0.98 -19.65
C PRO A 149 -0.35 2.29 -20.43
N ILE A 150 0.18 3.33 -19.80
CA ILE A 150 0.31 4.67 -20.40
C ILE A 150 1.75 5.13 -20.53
N SER A 151 2.70 4.29 -20.12
CA SER A 151 4.14 4.50 -20.34
C SER A 151 4.81 3.22 -20.80
N GLY A 152 6.03 3.32 -21.32
CA GLY A 152 6.98 2.22 -21.43
C GLY A 152 7.65 1.90 -20.10
N ASP A 153 8.70 1.09 -20.15
CA ASP A 153 9.55 0.80 -18.99
C ASP A 153 10.27 2.08 -18.55
N LEU A 154 10.06 2.46 -17.30
CA LEU A 154 10.67 3.63 -16.67
C LEU A 154 11.88 3.29 -15.81
N THR A 155 12.25 2.00 -15.79
CA THR A 155 13.40 1.49 -15.03
C THR A 155 14.60 1.27 -15.95
N ARG A 156 15.75 0.96 -15.37
CA ARG A 156 16.94 0.56 -16.14
C ARG A 156 16.87 -0.90 -16.59
N ASN A 157 15.91 -1.66 -16.11
CA ASN A 157 15.68 -3.07 -16.38
C ASN A 157 16.95 -3.94 -16.19
N GLU A 158 17.76 -3.62 -15.18
CA GLU A 158 18.97 -4.36 -14.86
C GLU A 158 18.62 -5.66 -14.13
N ASN A 159 19.42 -6.70 -14.35
CA ASN A 159 19.26 -7.93 -13.58
C ASN A 159 19.75 -7.72 -12.14
N ARG A 160 18.82 -7.49 -11.22
CA ARG A 160 19.11 -7.18 -9.82
C ARG A 160 19.92 -8.25 -9.08
N ILE A 161 19.85 -9.52 -9.50
CA ILE A 161 20.65 -10.60 -8.92
C ILE A 161 22.14 -10.42 -9.26
N GLU A 162 22.42 -9.76 -10.39
CA GLU A 162 23.78 -9.45 -10.82
C GLU A 162 24.32 -8.14 -10.25
N LEU A 163 23.46 -7.32 -9.64
CA LEU A 163 23.89 -6.05 -9.06
C LEU A 163 24.70 -6.25 -7.79
N PRO A 164 25.78 -5.48 -7.59
CA PRO A 164 26.53 -5.52 -6.35
C PRO A 164 25.75 -4.83 -5.23
N ILE A 165 25.51 -5.55 -4.15
CA ILE A 165 24.94 -5.01 -2.91
C ILE A 165 26.05 -5.00 -1.86
N MET A 166 26.27 -3.88 -1.20
CA MET A 166 27.34 -3.70 -0.24
C MET A 166 28.73 -4.02 -0.84
N GLY A 167 28.92 -3.66 -2.12
CA GLY A 167 30.19 -3.84 -2.83
C GLY A 167 30.47 -5.24 -3.37
N ARG A 168 29.53 -6.17 -3.28
CA ARG A 168 29.69 -7.55 -3.80
C ARG A 168 28.40 -8.07 -4.43
N LYS A 169 28.52 -8.97 -5.41
CA LYS A 169 27.37 -9.70 -5.95
C LYS A 169 26.82 -10.66 -4.89
N GLN A 170 25.52 -10.76 -4.83
CA GLN A 170 24.84 -11.71 -3.97
C GLN A 170 24.80 -13.09 -4.65
N GLY A 171 24.95 -14.16 -3.85
CA GLY A 171 24.75 -15.52 -4.35
C GLY A 171 23.27 -15.87 -4.51
N TRP A 172 23.01 -16.96 -5.23
CA TRP A 172 21.65 -17.50 -5.38
C TRP A 172 20.91 -17.71 -4.05
N ASN A 173 21.63 -18.09 -3.01
CA ASN A 173 21.04 -18.30 -1.68
C ASN A 173 20.45 -17.01 -1.09
N ASN A 174 20.93 -15.86 -1.53
CA ASN A 174 20.45 -14.55 -1.10
C ASN A 174 19.50 -13.93 -2.13
N ALA A 175 19.20 -14.62 -3.22
CA ALA A 175 18.34 -14.10 -4.30
C ALA A 175 16.93 -13.79 -3.81
N TRP A 176 16.43 -14.50 -2.81
CA TRP A 176 15.15 -14.24 -2.19
C TRP A 176 15.13 -12.85 -1.53
N ASP A 177 16.10 -12.55 -0.68
CA ASP A 177 16.15 -11.27 0.03
C ASP A 177 16.30 -10.11 -0.95
N VAL A 178 17.21 -10.23 -1.91
CA VAL A 178 17.39 -9.25 -2.99
C VAL A 178 16.16 -9.17 -3.90
N GLY A 179 15.53 -10.31 -4.17
CA GLY A 179 14.38 -10.44 -5.05
C GLY A 179 13.08 -9.93 -4.45
N ALA A 180 12.88 -10.13 -3.15
CA ALA A 180 11.64 -9.78 -2.48
C ALA A 180 11.53 -8.30 -2.14
N MET A 181 12.64 -7.63 -1.86
CA MET A 181 12.60 -6.29 -1.27
C MET A 181 12.27 -5.18 -2.24
N SER A 182 12.63 -5.25 -3.51
CA SER A 182 12.22 -4.23 -4.48
C SER A 182 12.69 -4.49 -5.91
N ASN A 183 12.06 -3.79 -6.85
CA ASN A 183 12.46 -3.71 -8.25
C ASN A 183 13.14 -2.36 -8.54
N TYR A 184 14.28 -2.11 -7.94
CA TYR A 184 15.03 -0.85 -8.12
C TYR A 184 15.78 -0.76 -9.46
N ASN A 185 15.37 -1.47 -10.45
CA ASN A 185 16.08 -1.48 -11.74
C ASN A 185 15.72 -0.29 -12.60
#